data_c3247130c7eea2c6bd2ca9506c721060
#
_entry.id   c3247130c7eea2c6bd2ca9506c721060
#
_cell.length_a   1.000
_cell.length_b   1.000
_cell.length_c   1.000
_cell.angle_alpha   90.00
_cell.angle_beta   90.00
_cell.angle_gamma   90.00
#
_symmetry.space_group_name_H-M   'P 1'
#
loop_
_entity.id
_entity.type
_entity.pdbx_description
1 polymer ?
#
loop_
_entity_poly.entity_id
_entity_poly.type
_entity_poly.pdbx_seq_one_letter_code
_entity_poly.pdbx_strand_id
1 'polypeptide(L)'
;AHSKNVKLIMHHETSASATNYERWLDSAFKLMKEHGYDAVKTGYVGNIIPRGEHHYSQWMINHYQRVVDKAAEYKIMVNSHESVRPSGLSRTYPNWIAAEAARGTEFEAMGGNNPDHTTILPFTRFMGGPMDYTPGIFQTQYNYYDANSKNFANTTLAKQLGLYVVMYSPLQMACDLPENYERHLDAFQFIKDVAVDWDDTKILSAEPGDYIHTARKAKGSENWFVGGVTDEN
;
A
#
# COMPACT_ATOMS: atom_id res chain seq x y z
N ALA A 1 -18.56 12.28 4.14
CA ALA A 1 -17.78 11.13 4.61
C ALA A 1 -18.04 10.92 6.10
N HIS A 2 -17.69 11.84 7.00
CA HIS A 2 -17.81 11.70 8.46
C HIS A 2 -19.22 11.36 8.94
N SER A 3 -20.26 11.94 8.34
CA SER A 3 -21.66 11.63 8.68
C SER A 3 -22.05 10.16 8.41
N LYS A 4 -21.23 9.45 7.65
CA LYS A 4 -21.36 8.01 7.35
C LYS A 4 -20.28 7.18 8.06
N ASN A 5 -19.58 7.75 9.04
CA ASN A 5 -18.44 7.13 9.72
C ASN A 5 -17.30 6.69 8.76
N VAL A 6 -17.13 7.41 7.65
CA VAL A 6 -16.04 7.20 6.70
C VAL A 6 -14.96 8.22 6.96
N LYS A 7 -13.74 7.74 7.24
CA LYS A 7 -12.55 8.57 7.40
C LYS A 7 -11.95 8.92 6.05
N LEU A 8 -11.18 10.00 6.02
CA LEU A 8 -10.56 10.50 4.80
C LEU A 8 -9.04 10.45 4.91
N ILE A 9 -8.39 10.03 3.84
CA ILE A 9 -6.96 10.10 3.63
C ILE A 9 -6.70 11.22 2.62
N MET A 10 -5.78 12.14 2.94
CA MET A 10 -5.33 13.16 2.00
C MET A 10 -4.11 12.65 1.25
N HIS A 11 -4.01 12.92 -0.04
CA HIS A 11 -2.81 12.62 -0.82
C HIS A 11 -1.98 13.89 -1.00
N HIS A 12 -0.74 13.88 -0.50
CA HIS A 12 0.26 14.91 -0.71
C HIS A 12 1.29 14.41 -1.73
N GLU A 13 0.96 14.55 -3.03
CA GLU A 13 1.95 14.34 -4.09
C GLU A 13 2.84 15.57 -4.19
N THR A 14 4.14 15.41 -3.98
CA THR A 14 5.10 16.50 -3.91
C THR A 14 5.86 16.73 -5.22
N SER A 15 5.68 15.85 -6.23
CA SER A 15 6.51 15.80 -7.44
C SER A 15 8.01 15.82 -7.09
N ALA A 16 8.37 15.05 -6.06
CA ALA A 16 9.73 14.95 -5.50
C ALA A 16 10.32 16.25 -4.94
N SER A 17 9.54 17.33 -4.81
CA SER A 17 10.00 18.61 -4.25
C SER A 17 9.95 18.57 -2.71
N ALA A 18 10.80 17.75 -2.11
CA ALA A 18 10.82 17.50 -0.67
C ALA A 18 11.13 18.77 0.15
N THR A 19 12.04 19.62 -0.33
CA THR A 19 12.33 20.90 0.35
C THR A 19 11.14 21.86 0.37
N ASN A 20 10.32 21.87 -0.69
CA ASN A 20 9.10 22.67 -0.71
C ASN A 20 8.07 22.08 0.24
N TYR A 21 7.93 20.76 0.26
CA TYR A 21 7.00 20.07 1.15
C TYR A 21 7.33 20.36 2.62
N GLU A 22 8.61 20.34 3.01
CA GLU A 22 9.04 20.65 4.37
C GLU A 22 8.62 22.08 4.84
N ARG A 23 8.62 23.05 3.92
CA ARG A 23 8.18 24.42 4.24
C ARG A 23 6.71 24.48 4.66
N TRP A 24 5.90 23.56 4.18
CA TRP A 24 4.45 23.57 4.35
C TRP A 24 3.92 22.48 5.28
N LEU A 25 4.79 21.62 5.84
CA LEU A 25 4.37 20.49 6.67
C LEU A 25 3.43 20.90 7.79
N ASP A 26 3.80 21.94 8.55
CA ASP A 26 3.03 22.40 9.70
C ASP A 26 1.64 22.91 9.27
N SER A 27 1.60 23.80 8.29
CA SER A 27 0.33 24.36 7.79
C SER A 27 -0.53 23.31 7.08
N ALA A 28 0.09 22.37 6.36
CA ALA A 28 -0.61 21.31 5.68
C ALA A 28 -1.28 20.35 6.67
N PHE A 29 -0.56 19.91 7.70
CA PHE A 29 -1.14 19.02 8.73
C PHE A 29 -2.16 19.72 9.62
N LYS A 30 -1.94 21.01 9.91
CA LYS A 30 -2.96 21.83 10.58
C LYS A 30 -4.26 21.87 9.77
N LEU A 31 -4.18 22.19 8.46
CA LEU A 31 -5.31 22.19 7.55
C LEU A 31 -6.01 20.83 7.52
N MET A 32 -5.25 19.74 7.45
CA MET A 32 -5.82 18.39 7.49
C MET A 32 -6.65 18.16 8.76
N LYS A 33 -6.14 18.55 9.93
CA LYS A 33 -6.89 18.39 11.19
C LYS A 33 -8.13 19.26 11.26
N GLU A 34 -8.05 20.50 10.77
CA GLU A 34 -9.21 21.41 10.71
C GLU A 34 -10.33 20.84 9.84
N HIS A 35 -9.99 20.04 8.81
CA HIS A 35 -10.94 19.42 7.91
C HIS A 35 -11.22 17.94 8.21
N GLY A 36 -10.72 17.41 9.32
CA GLY A 36 -11.05 16.07 9.80
C GLY A 36 -10.33 14.93 9.06
N TYR A 37 -9.17 15.18 8.49
CA TYR A 37 -8.32 14.12 7.94
C TYR A 37 -7.47 13.50 9.05
N ASP A 38 -7.42 12.16 9.09
CA ASP A 38 -6.64 11.39 10.08
C ASP A 38 -5.42 10.68 9.48
N ALA A 39 -5.30 10.66 8.17
CA ALA A 39 -4.19 10.01 7.48
C ALA A 39 -3.75 10.78 6.23
N VAL A 40 -2.48 10.66 5.90
CA VAL A 40 -1.87 11.19 4.68
C VAL A 40 -1.16 10.07 3.92
N LYS A 41 -1.34 10.05 2.60
CA LYS A 41 -0.47 9.36 1.66
C LYS A 41 0.49 10.39 1.08
N THR A 42 1.80 10.21 1.29
CA THR A 42 2.82 11.09 0.70
C THR A 42 3.38 10.47 -0.56
N GLY A 43 3.64 11.28 -1.60
CA GLY A 43 4.22 10.84 -2.87
C GLY A 43 5.42 11.70 -3.27
N TYR A 44 6.38 11.09 -3.97
CA TYR A 44 7.64 11.73 -4.38
C TYR A 44 8.04 11.31 -5.79
N VAL A 45 7.07 11.32 -6.71
CA VAL A 45 7.33 10.95 -8.11
C VAL A 45 8.28 11.96 -8.77
N GLY A 46 9.39 11.46 -9.33
CA GLY A 46 10.36 12.27 -10.08
C GLY A 46 11.72 12.38 -9.41
N ASN A 47 12.51 13.37 -9.84
CA ASN A 47 13.83 13.61 -9.31
C ASN A 47 13.77 14.45 -8.04
N ILE A 48 14.42 13.97 -6.99
CA ILE A 48 14.40 14.63 -5.70
C ILE A 48 14.98 16.06 -5.77
N ILE A 49 14.29 16.98 -5.11
CA ILE A 49 14.80 18.30 -4.78
C ILE A 49 14.96 18.35 -3.25
N PRO A 50 16.19 18.54 -2.74
CA PRO A 50 17.34 19.23 -3.37
C PRO A 50 18.10 18.36 -4.38
N ARG A 51 18.69 19.02 -5.40
CA ARG A 51 19.46 18.34 -6.44
C ARG A 51 20.67 17.60 -5.85
N GLY A 52 20.95 16.42 -6.37
CA GLY A 52 22.00 15.54 -5.90
C GLY A 52 21.53 14.51 -4.88
N GLU A 53 20.32 14.68 -4.33
CA GLU A 53 19.68 13.70 -3.48
C GLU A 53 18.83 12.72 -4.31
N HIS A 54 18.54 11.58 -3.72
CA HIS A 54 17.67 10.56 -4.29
C HIS A 54 16.84 9.88 -3.16
N HIS A 55 15.83 9.12 -3.51
CA HIS A 55 14.85 8.54 -2.57
C HIS A 55 15.47 7.72 -1.42
N TYR A 56 16.70 7.20 -1.60
CA TYR A 56 17.40 6.39 -0.60
C TYR A 56 18.58 7.12 0.05
N SER A 57 18.76 8.42 -0.24
CA SER A 57 19.84 9.21 0.35
C SER A 57 19.57 9.47 1.84
N GLN A 58 20.63 9.72 2.61
CA GLN A 58 20.50 10.01 4.04
C GLN A 58 19.65 11.26 4.28
N TRP A 59 19.69 12.23 3.37
CA TRP A 59 18.86 13.43 3.46
C TRP A 59 17.37 13.07 3.37
N MET A 60 17.00 12.22 2.41
CA MET A 60 15.60 11.76 2.25
C MET A 60 15.14 10.85 3.38
N ILE A 61 16.01 9.98 3.90
CA ILE A 61 15.70 9.17 5.09
C ILE A 61 15.33 10.09 6.26
N ASN A 62 16.13 11.14 6.48
CA ASN A 62 15.84 12.14 7.52
C ASN A 62 14.56 12.94 7.21
N HIS A 63 14.29 13.22 5.93
CA HIS A 63 13.05 13.88 5.51
C HIS A 63 11.81 13.03 5.84
N TYR A 64 11.81 11.75 5.50
CA TYR A 64 10.68 10.87 5.84
C TYR A 64 10.44 10.83 7.36
N GLN A 65 11.51 10.79 8.15
CA GLN A 65 11.39 10.84 9.60
C GLN A 65 10.77 12.16 10.07
N ARG A 66 11.23 13.31 9.56
CA ARG A 66 10.64 14.62 9.90
C ARG A 66 9.16 14.72 9.56
N VAL A 67 8.74 14.11 8.43
CA VAL A 67 7.32 14.05 8.05
C VAL A 67 6.53 13.24 9.07
N VAL A 68 7.03 12.08 9.47
CA VAL A 68 6.40 11.20 10.46
C VAL A 68 6.30 11.89 11.83
N ASP A 69 7.38 12.52 12.29
CA ASP A 69 7.41 13.25 13.56
C ASP A 69 6.40 14.40 13.56
N LYS A 70 6.40 15.20 12.48
CA LYS A 70 5.45 16.32 12.35
C LYS A 70 4.00 15.82 12.27
N ALA A 71 3.74 14.75 11.54
CA ALA A 71 2.40 14.15 11.46
C ALA A 71 1.91 13.65 12.84
N ALA A 72 2.83 13.10 13.66
CA ALA A 72 2.50 12.65 15.01
C ALA A 72 2.03 13.80 15.91
N GLU A 73 2.63 15.00 15.82
CA GLU A 73 2.18 16.19 16.56
C GLU A 73 0.70 16.51 16.29
N TYR A 74 0.24 16.25 15.07
CA TYR A 74 -1.15 16.44 14.63
C TYR A 74 -2.02 15.18 14.75
N LYS A 75 -1.49 14.06 15.28
CA LYS A 75 -2.17 12.77 15.35
C LYS A 75 -2.65 12.30 13.96
N ILE A 76 -1.78 12.42 12.97
CA ILE A 76 -2.00 11.98 11.58
C ILE A 76 -1.17 10.74 11.31
N MET A 77 -1.79 9.73 10.73
CA MET A 77 -1.13 8.53 10.23
C MET A 77 -0.47 8.80 8.88
N VAL A 78 0.66 8.15 8.60
CA VAL A 78 1.44 8.33 7.37
C VAL A 78 1.54 7.02 6.61
N ASN A 79 1.22 7.06 5.32
CA ASN A 79 1.53 6.05 4.32
C ASN A 79 2.49 6.67 3.29
N SER A 80 3.74 6.22 3.26
CA SER A 80 4.79 6.83 2.43
C SER A 80 4.98 6.08 1.11
N HIS A 81 4.74 6.74 -0.02
CA HIS A 81 5.06 6.21 -1.35
C HIS A 81 6.41 6.72 -1.86
N GLU A 82 7.00 6.02 -2.84
CA GLU A 82 8.36 6.24 -3.37
C GLU A 82 9.43 6.39 -2.27
N SER A 83 9.17 5.82 -1.11
CA SER A 83 10.05 5.95 0.05
C SER A 83 11.17 4.92 0.07
N VAL A 84 12.16 5.15 0.94
CA VAL A 84 13.14 4.13 1.27
C VAL A 84 12.47 2.92 1.92
N ARG A 85 13.03 1.72 1.68
CA ARG A 85 12.56 0.51 2.35
C ARG A 85 12.58 0.70 3.87
N PRO A 86 11.54 0.24 4.59
CA PRO A 86 11.48 0.40 6.04
C PRO A 86 12.54 -0.46 6.75
N SER A 87 13.01 0.05 7.89
CA SER A 87 13.97 -0.61 8.77
C SER A 87 13.38 -1.00 10.14
N GLY A 88 12.05 -1.07 10.23
CA GLY A 88 11.33 -1.37 11.48
C GLY A 88 10.96 -0.13 12.31
N LEU A 89 11.18 1.08 11.80
CA LEU A 89 10.85 2.34 12.50
C LEU A 89 9.36 2.49 12.79
N SER A 90 8.48 1.85 12.04
CA SER A 90 7.04 1.81 12.33
C SER A 90 6.70 1.24 13.71
N ARG A 91 7.60 0.46 14.33
CA ARG A 91 7.44 -0.03 15.72
C ARG A 91 7.73 1.04 16.76
N THR A 92 8.57 2.01 16.43
CA THR A 92 8.87 3.17 17.27
C THR A 92 7.88 4.31 17.00
N TYR A 93 7.49 4.47 15.75
CA TYR A 93 6.59 5.51 15.26
C TYR A 93 5.30 4.87 14.72
N PRO A 94 4.34 4.54 15.58
CA PRO A 94 3.15 3.76 15.19
C PRO A 94 2.22 4.51 14.23
N ASN A 95 2.37 5.83 14.11
CA ASN A 95 1.68 6.61 13.09
C ASN A 95 2.25 6.42 11.67
N TRP A 96 3.43 5.82 11.51
CA TRP A 96 3.93 5.38 10.21
C TRP A 96 3.35 4.01 9.87
N ILE A 97 2.13 4.00 9.36
CA ILE A 97 1.31 2.78 9.25
C ILE A 97 1.69 1.88 8.08
N ALA A 98 2.16 2.47 6.98
CA ALA A 98 2.60 1.73 5.79
C ALA A 98 3.58 2.55 4.97
N ALA A 99 4.30 1.85 4.11
CA ALA A 99 5.12 2.44 3.06
C ALA A 99 5.04 1.57 1.81
N GLU A 100 5.09 2.16 0.63
CA GLU A 100 5.23 1.38 -0.60
C GLU A 100 6.62 0.74 -0.66
N ALA A 101 7.65 1.52 -0.92
CA ALA A 101 9.08 1.16 -0.93
C ALA A 101 9.44 -0.10 -1.75
N ALA A 102 8.60 -0.48 -2.68
CA ALA A 102 8.78 -1.46 -3.74
C ALA A 102 7.65 -1.27 -4.76
N ARG A 103 7.76 -1.86 -5.93
CA ARG A 103 6.71 -1.77 -6.96
C ARG A 103 5.41 -2.41 -6.47
N GLY A 104 4.33 -1.63 -6.49
CA GLY A 104 2.97 -2.08 -6.19
C GLY A 104 2.20 -2.51 -7.43
N THR A 105 0.88 -2.65 -7.27
CA THR A 105 -0.05 -3.14 -8.31
C THR A 105 0.01 -2.33 -9.61
N GLU A 106 0.28 -1.02 -9.58
CA GLU A 106 0.35 -0.20 -10.79
C GLU A 106 1.36 -0.72 -11.82
N PHE A 107 2.44 -1.35 -11.35
CA PHE A 107 3.46 -1.92 -12.22
C PHE A 107 3.06 -3.26 -12.85
N GLU A 108 1.98 -3.90 -12.42
CA GLU A 108 1.42 -5.06 -13.11
C GLU A 108 0.94 -4.68 -14.53
N ALA A 109 0.45 -3.46 -14.69
CA ALA A 109 -0.04 -2.95 -15.98
C ALA A 109 0.97 -2.09 -16.74
N MET A 110 1.90 -1.43 -16.04
CA MET A 110 2.91 -0.57 -16.67
C MET A 110 4.18 -1.31 -17.11
N GLY A 111 4.14 -2.66 -17.12
CA GLY A 111 5.24 -3.47 -17.64
C GLY A 111 6.44 -3.59 -16.71
N GLY A 112 6.22 -3.82 -15.42
CA GLY A 112 7.31 -3.93 -14.46
C GLY A 112 7.22 -5.09 -13.49
N ASN A 113 6.04 -5.63 -13.24
CA ASN A 113 5.84 -6.76 -12.34
C ASN A 113 5.36 -7.97 -13.15
N ASN A 114 6.16 -9.03 -13.09
CA ASN A 114 5.69 -10.37 -13.44
C ASN A 114 4.96 -10.98 -12.21
N PRO A 115 4.18 -12.04 -12.39
CA PRO A 115 3.49 -12.70 -11.28
C PRO A 115 4.39 -13.16 -10.13
N ASP A 116 5.66 -13.54 -10.40
CA ASP A 116 6.68 -13.91 -9.41
C ASP A 116 7.03 -12.77 -8.44
N HIS A 117 6.88 -11.52 -8.85
CA HIS A 117 7.14 -10.38 -7.96
C HIS A 117 6.36 -10.47 -6.65
N THR A 118 5.10 -10.88 -6.70
CA THR A 118 4.24 -11.02 -5.51
C THR A 118 4.61 -12.21 -4.64
N THR A 119 5.31 -13.20 -5.17
CA THR A 119 5.80 -14.35 -4.42
C THR A 119 7.20 -14.13 -3.82
N ILE A 120 7.90 -13.05 -4.22
CA ILE A 120 9.20 -12.63 -3.69
C ILE A 120 9.05 -11.61 -2.55
N LEU A 121 8.11 -10.67 -2.65
CA LEU A 121 7.93 -9.59 -1.68
C LEU A 121 7.76 -10.05 -0.23
N PRO A 122 7.01 -11.13 0.08
CA PRO A 122 6.85 -11.62 1.45
C PRO A 122 8.17 -12.01 2.13
N PHE A 123 9.17 -12.45 1.36
CA PHE A 123 10.48 -12.89 1.85
C PHE A 123 11.54 -11.78 1.84
N THR A 124 11.24 -10.64 1.25
CA THR A 124 12.18 -9.54 1.07
C THR A 124 11.64 -8.23 1.64
N ARG A 125 10.76 -7.55 0.92
CA ARG A 125 10.23 -6.23 1.29
C ARG A 125 9.50 -6.25 2.63
N PHE A 126 8.69 -7.28 2.89
CA PHE A 126 7.90 -7.37 4.12
C PHE A 126 8.72 -7.66 5.38
N MET A 127 9.98 -8.03 5.24
CA MET A 127 10.89 -8.18 6.37
C MET A 127 11.13 -6.86 7.11
N GLY A 128 10.97 -5.73 6.44
CA GLY A 128 11.10 -4.39 7.03
C GLY A 128 9.82 -3.82 7.65
N GLY A 129 8.66 -4.42 7.39
CA GLY A 129 7.36 -3.95 7.90
C GLY A 129 6.26 -3.91 6.83
N PRO A 130 5.09 -3.35 7.17
CA PRO A 130 3.93 -3.33 6.29
C PRO A 130 4.19 -2.59 4.97
N MET A 131 3.53 -3.05 3.91
CA MET A 131 3.63 -2.45 2.58
C MET A 131 2.24 -2.05 2.07
N ASP A 132 2.13 -0.85 1.52
CA ASP A 132 1.00 -0.49 0.68
C ASP A 132 1.25 -1.01 -0.75
N TYR A 133 0.80 -2.23 -1.01
CA TYR A 133 0.89 -2.85 -2.34
C TYR A 133 -0.22 -2.38 -3.27
N THR A 134 -1.31 -1.81 -2.73
CA THR A 134 -2.52 -1.38 -3.45
C THR A 134 -3.19 -2.51 -4.26
N PRO A 135 -3.59 -3.63 -3.64
CA PRO A 135 -4.25 -4.73 -4.34
C PRO A 135 -5.68 -4.40 -4.74
N GLY A 136 -6.31 -5.29 -5.50
CA GLY A 136 -7.75 -5.26 -5.75
C GLY A 136 -8.15 -4.87 -7.16
N ILE A 137 -7.27 -4.98 -8.17
CA ILE A 137 -7.67 -4.81 -9.58
C ILE A 137 -8.57 -5.99 -9.99
N PHE A 138 -9.82 -5.68 -10.38
CA PHE A 138 -10.79 -6.62 -10.91
C PHE A 138 -10.90 -6.53 -12.43
N GLN A 139 -10.76 -5.32 -12.99
CA GLN A 139 -10.69 -5.14 -14.45
C GLN A 139 -9.24 -5.27 -14.93
N THR A 140 -8.82 -6.48 -15.23
CA THR A 140 -7.42 -6.78 -15.61
C THR A 140 -7.09 -6.44 -17.05
N GLN A 141 -8.07 -6.31 -17.94
CA GLN A 141 -7.86 -6.02 -19.37
C GLN A 141 -8.25 -4.57 -19.69
N TYR A 142 -7.29 -3.75 -20.08
CA TYR A 142 -7.52 -2.31 -20.29
C TYR A 142 -8.07 -1.92 -21.66
N ASN A 143 -8.12 -2.88 -22.59
CA ASN A 143 -8.89 -2.70 -23.82
C ASN A 143 -10.41 -2.57 -23.57
N TYR A 144 -10.86 -2.85 -22.36
CA TYR A 144 -12.22 -2.52 -21.91
C TYR A 144 -12.49 -1.01 -21.92
N TYR A 145 -11.48 -0.20 -21.59
CA TYR A 145 -11.60 1.27 -21.56
C TYR A 145 -11.16 1.94 -22.85
N ASP A 146 -10.13 1.39 -23.51
CA ASP A 146 -9.62 1.86 -24.79
C ASP A 146 -9.35 0.63 -25.67
N ALA A 147 -10.17 0.46 -26.71
CA ALA A 147 -10.09 -0.69 -27.63
C ALA A 147 -8.69 -0.87 -28.29
N ASN A 148 -7.88 0.19 -28.32
CA ASN A 148 -6.52 0.14 -28.88
C ASN A 148 -5.47 -0.21 -27.82
N SER A 149 -5.83 -0.22 -26.53
CA SER A 149 -4.90 -0.56 -25.45
C SER A 149 -4.49 -2.01 -25.55
N LYS A 150 -3.18 -2.24 -25.46
CA LYS A 150 -2.58 -3.58 -25.32
C LYS A 150 -2.17 -3.86 -23.87
N ASN A 151 -2.37 -2.91 -22.98
CA ASN A 151 -2.03 -3.05 -21.58
C ASN A 151 -3.04 -3.93 -20.85
N PHE A 152 -2.52 -4.68 -19.90
CA PHE A 152 -3.31 -5.50 -18.98
C PHE A 152 -2.55 -5.66 -17.66
N ALA A 153 -3.26 -5.91 -16.58
CA ALA A 153 -2.64 -6.33 -15.33
C ALA A 153 -2.43 -7.86 -15.40
N ASN A 154 -1.18 -8.28 -15.30
CA ASN A 154 -0.81 -9.70 -15.39
C ASN A 154 -1.11 -10.43 -14.07
N THR A 155 -2.38 -10.58 -13.78
CA THR A 155 -2.92 -11.13 -12.54
C THR A 155 -4.27 -11.82 -12.78
N THR A 156 -4.80 -12.44 -11.75
CA THR A 156 -6.16 -12.99 -11.73
C THR A 156 -6.95 -12.39 -10.58
N LEU A 157 -8.29 -12.41 -10.68
CA LEU A 157 -9.17 -11.97 -9.60
C LEU A 157 -8.88 -12.74 -8.30
N ALA A 158 -8.68 -14.05 -8.37
CA ALA A 158 -8.35 -14.87 -7.21
C ALA A 158 -7.02 -14.46 -6.57
N LYS A 159 -5.99 -14.17 -7.38
CA LYS A 159 -4.70 -13.66 -6.89
C LYS A 159 -4.86 -12.32 -6.20
N GLN A 160 -5.62 -11.39 -6.77
CA GLN A 160 -5.89 -10.09 -6.16
C GLN A 160 -6.56 -10.21 -4.79
N LEU A 161 -7.48 -11.16 -4.59
CA LEU A 161 -8.05 -11.46 -3.28
C LEU A 161 -7.02 -12.08 -2.33
N GLY A 162 -6.20 -13.02 -2.80
CA GLY A 162 -5.14 -13.66 -2.02
C GLY A 162 -4.12 -12.65 -1.48
N LEU A 163 -3.84 -11.58 -2.23
CA LEU A 163 -2.91 -10.51 -1.83
C LEU A 163 -3.33 -9.82 -0.52
N TYR A 164 -4.62 -9.67 -0.22
CA TYR A 164 -5.08 -9.07 1.03
C TYR A 164 -4.68 -9.87 2.27
N VAL A 165 -4.46 -11.17 2.12
CA VAL A 165 -3.98 -12.03 3.21
C VAL A 165 -2.46 -12.14 3.21
N VAL A 166 -1.85 -12.26 2.03
CA VAL A 166 -0.40 -12.46 1.89
C VAL A 166 0.37 -11.17 2.16
N MET A 167 -0.08 -10.05 1.58
CA MET A 167 0.56 -8.73 1.71
C MET A 167 0.09 -8.01 2.96
N TYR A 168 0.88 -8.07 4.03
CA TYR A 168 0.50 -7.41 5.28
C TYR A 168 0.53 -5.89 5.18
N SER A 169 -0.59 -5.27 5.49
CA SER A 169 -0.69 -3.83 5.75
C SER A 169 -1.88 -3.55 6.66
N PRO A 170 -1.74 -2.68 7.69
CA PRO A 170 -2.88 -2.23 8.48
C PRO A 170 -3.78 -1.24 7.70
N LEU A 171 -3.29 -0.76 6.55
CA LEU A 171 -4.05 0.03 5.59
C LEU A 171 -4.01 -0.70 4.25
N GLN A 172 -5.13 -1.32 3.89
CA GLN A 172 -5.30 -1.98 2.59
C GLN A 172 -6.13 -1.09 1.66
N MET A 173 -5.69 -0.96 0.43
CA MET A 173 -6.41 -0.23 -0.61
C MET A 173 -7.31 -1.19 -1.40
N ALA A 174 -8.37 -0.66 -2.00
CA ALA A 174 -9.16 -1.31 -3.04
C ALA A 174 -9.01 -0.42 -4.29
N CYS A 175 -8.12 -0.80 -5.19
CA CYS A 175 -7.55 0.12 -6.18
C CYS A 175 -8.31 0.20 -7.50
N ASP A 176 -9.46 -0.47 -7.62
CA ASP A 176 -10.27 -0.43 -8.85
C ASP A 176 -11.45 0.54 -8.74
N LEU A 177 -12.15 0.75 -9.84
CA LEU A 177 -13.34 1.57 -9.91
C LEU A 177 -14.53 0.84 -9.26
N PRO A 178 -15.46 1.58 -8.60
CA PRO A 178 -16.66 0.97 -8.00
C PRO A 178 -17.45 0.09 -8.98
N GLU A 179 -17.58 0.52 -10.23
CA GLU A 179 -18.30 -0.19 -11.29
C GLU A 179 -17.69 -1.56 -11.61
N ASN A 180 -16.38 -1.72 -11.40
CA ASN A 180 -15.70 -2.99 -11.59
C ASN A 180 -16.00 -3.95 -10.44
N TYR A 181 -16.07 -3.43 -9.21
CA TYR A 181 -16.49 -4.23 -8.05
C TYR A 181 -17.95 -4.63 -8.11
N GLU A 182 -18.83 -3.77 -8.63
CA GLU A 182 -20.26 -4.08 -8.78
C GLU A 182 -20.53 -5.28 -9.69
N ARG A 183 -19.63 -5.59 -10.61
CA ARG A 183 -19.72 -6.79 -11.47
C ARG A 183 -19.32 -8.09 -10.78
N HIS A 184 -18.68 -8.01 -9.59
CA HIS A 184 -18.14 -9.13 -8.84
C HIS A 184 -18.37 -8.95 -7.35
N LEU A 185 -19.64 -8.78 -6.95
CA LEU A 185 -20.02 -8.45 -5.57
C LEU A 185 -19.64 -9.53 -4.56
N ASP A 186 -19.64 -10.79 -4.96
CA ASP A 186 -19.20 -11.92 -4.14
C ASP A 186 -17.71 -11.83 -3.81
N ALA A 187 -16.87 -11.57 -4.80
CA ALA A 187 -15.44 -11.34 -4.63
C ALA A 187 -15.17 -10.05 -3.83
N PHE A 188 -15.89 -8.98 -4.11
CA PHE A 188 -15.77 -7.72 -3.38
C PHE A 188 -16.19 -7.85 -1.91
N GLN A 189 -17.12 -8.76 -1.61
CA GLN A 189 -17.51 -9.05 -0.23
C GLN A 189 -16.30 -9.53 0.59
N PHE A 190 -15.41 -10.35 0.00
CA PHE A 190 -14.19 -10.77 0.68
C PHE A 190 -13.31 -9.56 1.07
N ILE A 191 -13.13 -8.58 0.19
CA ILE A 191 -12.35 -7.36 0.49
C ILE A 191 -12.96 -6.59 1.66
N LYS A 192 -14.29 -6.57 1.79
CA LYS A 192 -14.98 -5.92 2.91
C LYS A 192 -14.85 -6.68 4.22
N ASP A 193 -14.73 -7.99 4.17
CA ASP A 193 -14.74 -8.87 5.34
C ASP A 193 -13.33 -9.21 5.85
N VAL A 194 -12.31 -9.18 4.98
CA VAL A 194 -10.94 -9.53 5.37
C VAL A 194 -10.39 -8.54 6.40
N ALA A 195 -9.79 -9.08 7.45
CA ALA A 195 -9.17 -8.27 8.48
C ALA A 195 -7.86 -7.60 7.99
N VAL A 196 -7.47 -6.52 8.64
CA VAL A 196 -6.20 -5.81 8.40
C VAL A 196 -5.26 -5.82 9.62
N ASP A 197 -5.74 -6.36 10.74
CA ASP A 197 -4.98 -6.52 11.98
C ASP A 197 -5.09 -7.98 12.47
N TRP A 198 -3.97 -8.57 12.90
CA TRP A 198 -3.83 -10.01 13.05
C TRP A 198 -3.22 -10.39 14.40
N ASP A 199 -3.81 -11.41 15.05
CA ASP A 199 -3.25 -12.00 16.29
C ASP A 199 -2.23 -13.10 15.99
N ASP A 200 -2.38 -13.83 14.87
CA ASP A 200 -1.48 -14.92 14.50
C ASP A 200 -1.30 -14.99 12.98
N THR A 201 -0.16 -15.49 12.56
CA THR A 201 0.18 -15.73 11.15
C THR A 201 0.91 -17.05 11.01
N LYS A 202 0.42 -17.90 10.11
CA LYS A 202 1.03 -19.18 9.75
C LYS A 202 1.34 -19.22 8.26
N ILE A 203 2.59 -19.49 7.93
CA ILE A 203 2.96 -19.84 6.57
C ILE A 203 2.74 -21.35 6.43
N LEU A 204 1.77 -21.72 5.61
CA LEU A 204 1.38 -23.13 5.43
C LEU A 204 2.35 -23.85 4.51
N SER A 205 2.74 -23.22 3.42
CA SER A 205 3.79 -23.65 2.51
C SER A 205 4.25 -22.47 1.67
N ALA A 206 5.51 -22.47 1.25
CA ALA A 206 6.06 -21.39 0.44
C ALA A 206 7.36 -21.81 -0.24
N GLU A 207 7.55 -21.29 -1.46
CA GLU A 207 8.82 -21.31 -2.18
C GLU A 207 9.03 -19.91 -2.78
N PRO A 208 10.09 -19.18 -2.39
CA PRO A 208 10.33 -17.82 -2.90
C PRO A 208 10.45 -17.78 -4.43
N GLY A 209 9.63 -16.97 -5.06
CA GLY A 209 9.55 -16.85 -6.51
C GLY A 209 8.44 -17.69 -7.14
N ASP A 210 8.02 -18.78 -6.51
CA ASP A 210 7.02 -19.70 -7.04
C ASP A 210 5.65 -19.45 -6.40
N TYR A 211 5.55 -19.63 -5.07
CA TYR A 211 4.26 -19.49 -4.39
C TYR A 211 4.41 -19.20 -2.89
N ILE A 212 3.31 -18.74 -2.29
CA ILE A 212 3.15 -18.68 -0.84
C ILE A 212 1.68 -18.88 -0.45
N HIS A 213 1.45 -19.72 0.56
CA HIS A 213 0.16 -19.90 1.22
C HIS A 213 0.24 -19.45 2.67
N THR A 214 -0.60 -18.50 3.03
CA THR A 214 -0.61 -17.86 4.36
C THR A 214 -1.99 -18.00 4.99
N ALA A 215 -2.03 -18.33 6.27
CA ALA A 215 -3.23 -18.24 7.10
C ALA A 215 -3.00 -17.19 8.18
N ARG A 216 -3.97 -16.30 8.39
CA ARG A 216 -3.91 -15.23 9.40
C ARG A 216 -5.17 -15.23 10.26
N LYS A 217 -4.99 -15.18 11.57
CA LYS A 217 -6.07 -15.04 12.55
C LYS A 217 -6.38 -13.56 12.75
N ALA A 218 -7.63 -13.18 12.52
CA ALA A 218 -8.07 -11.81 12.76
C ALA A 218 -7.98 -11.45 14.23
N LYS A 219 -7.51 -10.24 14.53
CA LYS A 219 -7.29 -9.77 15.89
C LYS A 219 -8.58 -9.75 16.70
N GLY A 220 -8.50 -10.31 17.90
CA GLY A 220 -9.64 -10.39 18.82
C GLY A 220 -10.77 -11.31 18.34
N SER A 221 -10.51 -12.25 17.43
CA SER A 221 -11.48 -13.13 16.81
C SER A 221 -10.95 -14.57 16.70
N GLU A 222 -11.85 -15.53 16.50
CA GLU A 222 -11.49 -16.90 16.13
C GLU A 222 -11.45 -17.12 14.60
N ASN A 223 -11.74 -16.10 13.82
CA ASN A 223 -11.78 -16.19 12.36
C ASN A 223 -10.35 -16.22 11.76
N TRP A 224 -10.16 -17.18 10.86
CA TRP A 224 -8.95 -17.31 10.07
C TRP A 224 -9.24 -16.97 8.61
N PHE A 225 -8.32 -16.24 7.99
CA PHE A 225 -8.31 -15.96 6.58
C PHE A 225 -7.14 -16.68 5.93
N VAL A 226 -7.38 -17.39 4.84
CA VAL A 226 -6.36 -18.09 4.09
C VAL A 226 -6.21 -17.45 2.72
N GLY A 227 -5.00 -17.10 2.35
CA GLY A 227 -4.64 -16.57 1.04
C GLY A 227 -3.46 -17.31 0.44
N GLY A 228 -3.52 -17.51 -0.87
CA GLY A 228 -2.44 -18.07 -1.64
C GLY A 228 -2.17 -17.23 -2.89
N VAL A 229 -0.90 -17.08 -3.26
CA VAL A 229 -0.47 -16.49 -4.51
C VAL A 229 0.62 -17.35 -5.12
N THR A 230 0.60 -17.46 -6.44
CA THR A 230 1.59 -18.18 -7.23
C THR A 230 2.19 -17.26 -8.29
N ASP A 231 3.28 -17.69 -8.88
CA ASP A 231 3.76 -17.16 -10.15
C ASP A 231 2.86 -17.56 -11.33
N GLU A 232 3.40 -17.64 -12.54
CA GLU A 232 2.69 -17.97 -13.78
C GLU A 232 2.78 -19.46 -14.17
N ASN A 233 3.44 -20.30 -13.37
CA ASN A 233 3.65 -21.72 -13.63
C ASN A 233 2.71 -22.63 -12.87
#